data_5335c0940d77f3869ac5022d44742f7c
#
_entry.id   5335c0940d77f3869ac5022d44742f7c
#
_cell.length_a   1.000
_cell.length_b   1.000
_cell.length_c   1.000
_cell.angle_alpha   90.00
_cell.angle_beta   90.00
_cell.angle_gamma   90.00
#
_symmetry.space_group_name_H-M   'P 1'
#
loop_
_entity.id
_entity.type
_entity.pdbx_description
1 polymer ?
#
loop_
_entity_poly.entity_id
_entity_poly.type
_entity_poly.pdbx_seq_one_letter_code
_entity_poly.pdbx_strand_id
1 'polypeptide(L)'
;ARQNYDRVKPLAETSAASKSDLDQAVARLSAARASLNAAQASLDYTRIEQGYTRISSPLNGIIGRTLARVGDYVGEGSQYTVLNTVSQVDSIRVLFYIPEQTYYDMLSRDRTRMYDITLRIAGNVVYPQKGRFDFIGRAVQQQTGSLDAQVTFPNPDTLLRPGQFARIEVVADTVYGALLIPQTAVVQTQNVYSVYVLDKDNRAR
;
A
#
# COMPACT_ATOMS: atom_id res chain seq x y z
N ALA A 1 -25.00 -46.85 5.76
CA ALA A 1 -23.93 -47.36 4.88
C ALA A 1 -22.68 -47.70 5.68
N ARG A 2 -22.10 -46.74 6.45
CA ARG A 2 -20.85 -46.93 7.22
C ARG A 2 -20.95 -48.07 8.23
N GLN A 3 -21.97 -48.11 9.08
CA GLN A 3 -22.17 -49.18 10.07
C GLN A 3 -22.29 -50.60 9.45
N ASN A 4 -22.88 -50.71 8.27
CA ASN A 4 -22.96 -51.97 7.55
C ASN A 4 -21.59 -52.41 7.01
N TYR A 5 -20.83 -51.47 6.44
CA TYR A 5 -19.45 -51.72 6.01
C TYR A 5 -18.58 -52.18 7.17
N ASP A 6 -18.61 -51.45 8.31
CA ASP A 6 -17.81 -51.75 9.51
C ASP A 6 -18.17 -53.14 10.13
N ARG A 7 -19.39 -53.64 9.87
CA ARG A 7 -19.83 -54.97 10.30
C ARG A 7 -19.41 -56.06 9.32
N VAL A 8 -19.59 -55.84 8.01
CA VAL A 8 -19.33 -56.85 6.98
C VAL A 8 -17.83 -57.05 6.74
N LYS A 9 -17.04 -56.02 6.86
CA LYS A 9 -15.60 -56.08 6.62
C LYS A 9 -14.89 -57.15 7.47
N PRO A 10 -14.99 -57.20 8.80
CA PRO A 10 -14.31 -58.22 9.61
C PRO A 10 -14.87 -59.62 9.34
N LEU A 11 -16.17 -59.76 9.01
CA LEU A 11 -16.77 -61.06 8.67
C LEU A 11 -16.27 -61.62 7.34
N ALA A 12 -16.00 -60.76 6.38
CA ALA A 12 -15.39 -61.15 5.11
C ALA A 12 -13.92 -61.56 5.28
N GLU A 13 -13.19 -60.89 6.16
CA GLU A 13 -11.79 -61.21 6.49
C GLU A 13 -11.67 -62.59 7.16
N THR A 14 -12.69 -63.02 7.91
CA THR A 14 -12.77 -64.36 8.55
C THR A 14 -13.51 -65.42 7.68
N SER A 15 -13.79 -65.12 6.41
CA SER A 15 -14.57 -65.97 5.49
C SER A 15 -16.00 -66.27 5.96
N ALA A 16 -16.53 -65.51 6.93
CA ALA A 16 -17.89 -65.65 7.43
C ALA A 16 -18.94 -64.85 6.63
N ALA A 17 -18.51 -63.95 5.75
CA ALA A 17 -19.32 -63.24 4.76
C ALA A 17 -18.74 -63.42 3.35
N SER A 18 -19.62 -63.36 2.32
CA SER A 18 -19.15 -63.48 0.94
C SER A 18 -18.40 -62.25 0.49
N LYS A 19 -17.45 -62.37 -0.44
CA LYS A 19 -16.75 -61.27 -1.07
C LYS A 19 -17.71 -60.29 -1.76
N SER A 20 -18.81 -60.85 -2.34
CA SER A 20 -19.87 -60.03 -2.95
C SER A 20 -20.59 -59.13 -1.94
N ASP A 21 -20.79 -59.57 -0.69
CA ASP A 21 -21.43 -58.77 0.35
C ASP A 21 -20.52 -57.62 0.78
N LEU A 22 -19.20 -57.84 0.84
CA LEU A 22 -18.22 -56.80 1.12
C LEU A 22 -18.20 -55.75 -0.01
N ASP A 23 -18.15 -56.19 -1.27
CA ASP A 23 -18.15 -55.33 -2.44
C ASP A 23 -19.43 -54.46 -2.50
N GLN A 24 -20.59 -55.04 -2.18
CA GLN A 24 -21.85 -54.28 -2.06
C GLN A 24 -21.82 -53.26 -0.92
N ALA A 25 -21.26 -53.64 0.24
CA ALA A 25 -21.16 -52.72 1.38
C ALA A 25 -20.22 -51.55 1.06
N VAL A 26 -19.09 -51.80 0.37
CA VAL A 26 -18.16 -50.80 -0.13
C VAL A 26 -18.83 -49.84 -1.13
N ALA A 27 -19.53 -50.42 -2.12
CA ALA A 27 -20.26 -49.64 -3.13
C ALA A 27 -21.31 -48.71 -2.51
N ARG A 28 -22.11 -49.26 -1.57
CA ARG A 28 -23.11 -48.45 -0.83
C ARG A 28 -22.48 -47.35 0.03
N LEU A 29 -21.34 -47.62 0.66
CA LEU A 29 -20.61 -46.62 1.44
C LEU A 29 -20.06 -45.54 0.53
N SER A 30 -19.47 -45.93 -0.61
CA SER A 30 -18.94 -44.97 -1.61
C SER A 30 -20.05 -44.11 -2.19
N ALA A 31 -21.19 -44.67 -2.60
CA ALA A 31 -22.34 -43.95 -3.09
C ALA A 31 -22.90 -42.95 -2.05
N ALA A 32 -23.01 -43.36 -0.78
CA ALA A 32 -23.46 -42.50 0.29
C ALA A 32 -22.49 -41.33 0.57
N ARG A 33 -21.17 -41.58 0.49
CA ARG A 33 -20.14 -40.53 0.60
C ARG A 33 -20.22 -39.58 -0.55
N ALA A 34 -20.36 -40.05 -1.79
CA ALA A 34 -20.54 -39.22 -2.96
C ALA A 34 -21.76 -38.30 -2.83
N SER A 35 -22.89 -38.82 -2.38
CA SER A 35 -24.11 -38.04 -2.14
C SER A 35 -23.92 -37.00 -1.04
N LEU A 36 -23.21 -37.32 0.04
CA LEU A 36 -22.88 -36.37 1.10
C LEU A 36 -22.02 -35.24 0.56
N ASN A 37 -20.96 -35.56 -0.20
CA ASN A 37 -20.08 -34.57 -0.79
C ASN A 37 -20.82 -33.65 -1.77
N ALA A 38 -21.72 -34.21 -2.58
CA ALA A 38 -22.55 -33.43 -3.50
C ALA A 38 -23.49 -32.45 -2.75
N ALA A 39 -24.13 -32.92 -1.67
CA ALA A 39 -24.99 -32.10 -0.84
C ALA A 39 -24.17 -30.97 -0.13
N GLN A 40 -22.97 -31.30 0.33
CA GLN A 40 -22.04 -30.34 0.94
C GLN A 40 -21.65 -29.28 -0.06
N ALA A 41 -21.24 -29.66 -1.26
CA ALA A 41 -20.88 -28.70 -2.33
C ALA A 41 -22.06 -27.78 -2.71
N SER A 42 -23.29 -28.33 -2.78
CA SER A 42 -24.49 -27.52 -3.02
C SER A 42 -24.76 -26.53 -1.89
N LEU A 43 -24.57 -26.92 -0.63
CA LEU A 43 -24.70 -26.05 0.52
C LEU A 43 -23.66 -24.92 0.46
N ASP A 44 -22.41 -25.25 0.16
CA ASP A 44 -21.33 -24.28 0.11
C ASP A 44 -21.53 -23.29 -1.05
N TYR A 45 -22.02 -23.75 -2.19
CA TYR A 45 -22.43 -22.88 -3.31
C TYR A 45 -23.52 -21.87 -2.88
N THR A 46 -24.58 -22.36 -2.24
CA THR A 46 -25.67 -21.49 -1.78
C THR A 46 -25.20 -20.49 -0.71
N ARG A 47 -24.26 -20.88 0.15
CA ARG A 47 -23.63 -19.97 1.12
C ARG A 47 -22.83 -18.87 0.45
N ILE A 48 -22.10 -19.18 -0.62
CA ILE A 48 -21.36 -18.19 -1.42
C ILE A 48 -22.33 -17.19 -2.05
N GLU A 49 -23.41 -17.69 -2.68
CA GLU A 49 -24.46 -16.81 -3.24
C GLU A 49 -25.08 -15.91 -2.18
N GLN A 50 -25.39 -16.45 -1.00
CA GLN A 50 -25.86 -15.65 0.12
C GLN A 50 -24.83 -14.62 0.57
N GLY A 51 -23.53 -14.96 0.53
CA GLY A 51 -22.44 -14.04 0.82
C GLY A 51 -22.43 -12.77 -0.06
N TYR A 52 -22.79 -12.93 -1.32
CA TYR A 52 -22.86 -11.80 -2.27
C TYR A 52 -23.99 -10.81 -1.98
N THR A 53 -24.99 -11.20 -1.19
CA THR A 53 -26.06 -10.28 -0.77
C THR A 53 -25.60 -9.28 0.29
N ARG A 54 -24.44 -9.48 0.89
CA ARG A 54 -23.88 -8.61 1.91
C ARG A 54 -22.47 -8.16 1.52
N ILE A 55 -22.40 -6.93 1.04
CA ILE A 55 -21.14 -6.31 0.61
C ILE A 55 -20.55 -5.52 1.77
N SER A 56 -19.34 -5.87 2.21
CA SER A 56 -18.61 -5.18 3.27
C SER A 56 -17.23 -4.74 2.76
N SER A 57 -16.71 -3.65 3.32
CA SER A 57 -15.36 -3.20 3.02
C SER A 57 -14.33 -4.17 3.64
N PRO A 58 -13.32 -4.62 2.89
CA PRO A 58 -12.18 -5.37 3.43
C PRO A 58 -11.18 -4.47 4.17
N LEU A 59 -11.32 -3.14 4.05
CA LEU A 59 -10.42 -2.15 4.62
C LEU A 59 -11.15 -1.27 5.63
N ASN A 60 -10.44 -0.90 6.69
CA ASN A 60 -10.85 0.19 7.57
C ASN A 60 -10.39 1.52 6.96
N GLY A 61 -11.28 2.50 6.87
CA GLY A 61 -10.93 3.77 6.24
C GLY A 61 -12.10 4.70 6.09
N ILE A 62 -11.90 5.74 5.29
CA ILE A 62 -12.95 6.71 4.98
C ILE A 62 -13.67 6.29 3.72
N ILE A 63 -15.00 6.17 3.84
CA ILE A 63 -15.88 5.86 2.70
C ILE A 63 -16.15 7.13 1.89
N GLY A 64 -16.05 7.01 0.59
CA GLY A 64 -16.38 8.05 -0.36
C GLY A 64 -17.89 8.19 -0.60
N ARG A 65 -18.23 8.96 -1.64
CA ARG A 65 -19.63 9.14 -2.04
C ARG A 65 -20.21 7.83 -2.59
N THR A 66 -21.41 7.48 -2.14
CA THR A 66 -22.18 6.37 -2.68
C THR A 66 -22.62 6.70 -4.11
N LEU A 67 -22.33 5.82 -5.04
CA LEU A 67 -22.68 5.97 -6.46
C LEU A 67 -24.02 5.31 -6.78
N ALA A 68 -24.31 4.14 -6.21
CA ALA A 68 -25.57 3.44 -6.37
C ALA A 68 -26.53 3.78 -5.23
N ARG A 69 -27.82 3.88 -5.51
CA ARG A 69 -28.88 4.17 -4.55
C ARG A 69 -29.74 2.94 -4.31
N VAL A 70 -30.51 2.95 -3.23
CA VAL A 70 -31.51 1.91 -2.96
C VAL A 70 -32.54 1.89 -4.11
N GLY A 71 -32.70 0.73 -4.72
CA GLY A 71 -33.52 0.53 -5.92
C GLY A 71 -32.73 0.42 -7.22
N ASP A 72 -31.46 0.80 -7.23
CA ASP A 72 -30.60 0.65 -8.39
C ASP A 72 -30.19 -0.82 -8.57
N TYR A 73 -30.13 -1.28 -9.81
CA TYR A 73 -29.58 -2.58 -10.15
C TYR A 73 -28.04 -2.52 -10.09
N VAL A 74 -27.45 -3.39 -9.27
CA VAL A 74 -26.01 -3.53 -9.12
C VAL A 74 -25.61 -4.97 -9.47
N GLY A 75 -24.61 -5.14 -10.32
CA GLY A 75 -24.18 -6.46 -10.75
C GLY A 75 -23.54 -6.44 -12.13
N GLU A 76 -23.36 -7.60 -12.71
CA GLU A 76 -22.80 -7.75 -14.04
C GLU A 76 -23.70 -7.07 -15.08
N GLY A 77 -23.11 -6.24 -15.95
CA GLY A 77 -23.85 -5.44 -16.94
C GLY A 77 -24.52 -4.18 -16.40
N SER A 78 -24.39 -3.87 -15.11
CA SER A 78 -24.87 -2.62 -14.52
C SER A 78 -23.95 -1.45 -14.84
N GLN A 79 -24.52 -0.23 -14.92
CA GLN A 79 -23.73 1.01 -14.95
C GLN A 79 -23.02 1.29 -13.62
N TYR A 80 -23.43 0.65 -12.53
CA TYR A 80 -22.88 0.78 -11.19
C TYR A 80 -21.98 -0.40 -10.84
N THR A 81 -20.81 -0.47 -11.47
CA THR A 81 -19.79 -1.49 -11.17
C THR A 81 -19.07 -1.18 -9.85
N VAL A 82 -18.96 0.10 -9.50
CA VAL A 82 -18.37 0.60 -8.26
C VAL A 82 -19.46 1.21 -7.40
N LEU A 83 -19.70 0.64 -6.23
CA LEU A 83 -20.70 1.13 -5.28
C LEU A 83 -20.15 2.29 -4.45
N ASN A 84 -18.97 2.08 -3.89
CA ASN A 84 -18.26 3.01 -3.02
C ASN A 84 -16.76 2.80 -3.16
N THR A 85 -16.01 3.84 -2.81
CA THR A 85 -14.55 3.75 -2.64
C THR A 85 -14.22 3.95 -1.16
N VAL A 86 -13.48 3.02 -0.57
CA VAL A 86 -12.95 3.15 0.79
C VAL A 86 -11.46 3.40 0.69
N SER A 87 -11.00 4.50 1.28
CA SER A 87 -9.59 4.87 1.31
C SER A 87 -9.03 4.69 2.72
N GLN A 88 -7.99 3.90 2.83
CA GLN A 88 -7.21 3.82 4.06
C GLN A 88 -6.38 5.09 4.18
N VAL A 89 -6.55 5.83 5.27
CA VAL A 89 -5.97 7.16 5.47
C VAL A 89 -5.17 7.31 6.76
N ASP A 90 -4.99 6.24 7.51
CA ASP A 90 -4.14 6.18 8.72
C ASP A 90 -2.67 6.46 8.42
N SER A 91 -2.23 6.15 7.21
CA SER A 91 -0.94 6.50 6.66
C SER A 91 -1.06 6.89 5.19
N ILE A 92 -0.32 7.90 4.77
CA ILE A 92 -0.31 8.38 3.38
C ILE A 92 1.07 8.19 2.77
N ARG A 93 1.08 7.56 1.60
CA ARG A 93 2.28 7.40 0.76
C ARG A 93 2.40 8.57 -0.18
N VAL A 94 3.55 9.22 -0.16
CA VAL A 94 3.87 10.33 -1.05
C VAL A 94 4.92 9.86 -2.05
N LEU A 95 4.57 9.93 -3.32
CA LEU A 95 5.47 9.66 -4.44
C LEU A 95 6.08 10.98 -4.91
N PHE A 96 7.38 11.00 -5.11
CA PHE A 96 8.09 12.17 -5.64
C PHE A 96 9.27 11.70 -6.50
N TYR A 97 9.85 12.64 -7.23
CA TYR A 97 10.92 12.33 -8.18
C TYR A 97 12.22 12.98 -7.72
N ILE A 98 13.29 12.18 -7.73
CA ILE A 98 14.64 12.64 -7.38
C ILE A 98 15.44 12.73 -8.68
N PRO A 99 15.98 13.91 -9.06
CA PRO A 99 16.88 14.02 -10.19
C PRO A 99 18.11 13.10 -10.01
N GLU A 100 18.58 12.50 -11.10
CA GLU A 100 19.72 11.56 -11.09
C GLU A 100 20.96 12.19 -10.43
N GLN A 101 21.27 13.46 -10.73
CA GLN A 101 22.38 14.17 -10.11
C GLN A 101 22.25 14.23 -8.58
N THR A 102 21.07 14.56 -8.07
CA THR A 102 20.80 14.62 -6.62
C THR A 102 20.95 13.23 -5.99
N TYR A 103 20.53 12.18 -6.70
CA TYR A 103 20.71 10.81 -6.25
C TYR A 103 22.18 10.43 -6.09
N TYR A 104 23.05 10.78 -7.07
CA TYR A 104 24.49 10.54 -6.95
C TYR A 104 25.12 11.36 -5.82
N ASP A 105 24.69 12.60 -5.63
CA ASP A 105 25.15 13.43 -4.51
C ASP A 105 24.76 12.79 -3.15
N MET A 106 23.60 12.18 -3.06
CA MET A 106 23.16 11.44 -1.89
C MET A 106 23.98 10.15 -1.66
N LEU A 107 24.33 9.44 -2.73
CA LEU A 107 25.14 8.22 -2.67
C LEU A 107 26.58 8.48 -2.25
N SER A 108 27.16 9.61 -2.66
CA SER A 108 28.54 10.01 -2.32
C SER A 108 28.66 10.42 -0.85
N ARG A 109 27.56 10.77 -0.21
CA ARG A 109 27.46 11.07 1.21
C ARG A 109 27.13 9.80 1.99
N ASP A 110 27.28 9.79 3.30
CA ASP A 110 27.14 8.62 4.15
C ASP A 110 25.76 7.92 3.96
N ARG A 111 25.76 6.67 3.48
CA ARG A 111 24.56 5.84 3.24
C ARG A 111 23.78 5.49 4.52
N THR A 112 24.37 5.66 5.68
CA THR A 112 23.76 5.33 6.98
C THR A 112 22.93 6.48 7.55
N ARG A 113 22.96 7.65 6.91
CA ARG A 113 22.27 8.83 7.40
C ARG A 113 20.77 8.73 7.17
N MET A 114 19.99 8.64 8.23
CA MET A 114 18.54 8.83 8.18
C MET A 114 18.27 10.30 7.84
N TYR A 115 17.77 10.53 6.62
CA TYR A 115 17.36 11.87 6.20
C TYR A 115 16.14 12.33 7.00
N ASP A 116 16.19 13.54 7.50
CA ASP A 116 15.03 14.17 8.13
C ASP A 116 14.09 14.66 7.02
N ILE A 117 12.96 13.92 6.88
CA ILE A 117 12.02 14.15 5.79
C ILE A 117 10.78 14.83 6.37
N THR A 118 10.52 16.03 5.92
CA THR A 118 9.36 16.81 6.29
C THR A 118 8.44 17.02 5.10
N LEU A 119 7.15 17.19 5.38
CA LEU A 119 6.11 17.41 4.38
C LEU A 119 5.54 18.83 4.56
N ARG A 120 5.49 19.61 3.46
CA ARG A 120 4.71 20.84 3.41
C ARG A 120 3.44 20.62 2.62
N ILE A 121 2.33 20.94 3.25
CA ILE A 121 0.99 20.87 2.64
C ILE A 121 0.58 22.26 2.13
N ALA A 122 -0.61 22.37 1.56
CA ALA A 122 -1.17 23.63 1.06
C ALA A 122 -1.08 24.76 2.11
N GLY A 123 -0.80 25.98 1.65
CA GLY A 123 -0.56 27.13 2.53
C GLY A 123 0.83 27.17 3.18
N ASN A 124 1.78 26.36 2.68
CA ASN A 124 3.16 26.29 3.18
C ASN A 124 3.28 25.81 4.66
N VAL A 125 2.25 25.12 5.14
CA VAL A 125 2.20 24.59 6.50
C VAL A 125 3.05 23.31 6.59
N VAL A 126 3.96 23.26 7.57
CA VAL A 126 4.77 22.07 7.83
C VAL A 126 3.91 21.04 8.53
N TYR A 127 3.86 19.82 7.98
CA TYR A 127 3.17 18.71 8.59
C TYR A 127 3.94 18.24 9.83
N PRO A 128 3.27 18.02 10.99
CA PRO A 128 3.96 17.77 12.25
C PRO A 128 4.65 16.39 12.32
N GLN A 129 4.14 15.42 11.58
CA GLN A 129 4.71 14.08 11.57
C GLN A 129 5.83 13.97 10.55
N LYS A 130 6.90 13.25 10.92
CA LYS A 130 8.03 12.99 10.02
C LYS A 130 7.75 11.80 9.11
N GLY A 131 8.25 11.88 7.89
CA GLY A 131 8.14 10.82 6.91
C GLY A 131 9.16 9.70 7.15
N ARG A 132 8.73 8.47 6.95
CA ARG A 132 9.60 7.32 6.86
C ARG A 132 9.88 7.01 5.40
N PHE A 133 11.13 6.98 5.04
CA PHE A 133 11.56 6.61 3.71
C PHE A 133 11.28 5.12 3.44
N ASP A 134 10.62 4.81 2.33
CA ASP A 134 10.27 3.44 1.97
C ASP A 134 11.26 2.87 0.94
N PHE A 135 11.39 3.53 -0.21
CA PHE A 135 12.31 3.10 -1.26
C PHE A 135 12.63 4.20 -2.28
N ILE A 136 13.72 3.99 -3.03
CA ILE A 136 14.00 4.67 -4.30
C ILE A 136 13.82 3.65 -5.43
N GLY A 137 13.23 4.09 -6.52
CA GLY A 137 13.01 3.30 -7.72
C GLY A 137 14.31 2.69 -8.27
N ARG A 138 14.19 1.53 -8.85
CA ARG A 138 15.32 0.74 -9.37
C ARG A 138 15.90 1.29 -10.66
N ALA A 139 15.12 2.05 -11.41
CA ALA A 139 15.51 2.55 -12.74
C ALA A 139 15.27 4.05 -12.85
N VAL A 140 16.14 4.71 -13.58
CA VAL A 140 15.96 6.11 -13.97
C VAL A 140 14.93 6.18 -15.11
N GLN A 141 13.97 7.07 -14.98
CA GLN A 141 13.02 7.37 -16.05
C GLN A 141 13.74 8.15 -17.16
N GLN A 142 13.86 7.53 -18.33
CA GLN A 142 14.63 8.10 -19.46
C GLN A 142 14.10 9.45 -19.95
N GLN A 143 12.80 9.70 -19.81
CA GLN A 143 12.16 10.93 -20.27
C GLN A 143 12.43 12.13 -19.35
N THR A 144 12.63 11.91 -18.07
CA THR A 144 12.76 12.96 -17.04
C THR A 144 14.14 12.99 -16.38
N GLY A 145 14.97 11.95 -16.56
CA GLY A 145 16.26 11.82 -15.89
C GLY A 145 16.11 11.74 -14.35
N SER A 146 15.03 11.18 -13.87
CA SER A 146 14.73 11.12 -12.43
C SER A 146 14.37 9.71 -11.97
N LEU A 147 14.53 9.46 -10.67
CA LEU A 147 14.11 8.23 -10.00
C LEU A 147 12.86 8.48 -9.16
N ASP A 148 11.97 7.51 -9.14
CA ASP A 148 10.82 7.51 -8.24
C ASP A 148 11.29 7.29 -6.81
N ALA A 149 10.73 8.02 -5.88
CA ALA A 149 10.95 7.78 -4.46
C ALA A 149 9.62 7.81 -3.71
N GLN A 150 9.52 7.02 -2.66
CA GLN A 150 8.34 6.94 -1.83
C GLN A 150 8.68 7.15 -0.37
N VAL A 151 7.85 7.94 0.28
CA VAL A 151 7.89 8.21 1.72
C VAL A 151 6.50 8.02 2.29
N THR A 152 6.40 7.33 3.42
CA THR A 152 5.16 7.14 4.15
C THR A 152 5.11 8.08 5.35
N PHE A 153 4.01 8.83 5.46
CA PHE A 153 3.71 9.69 6.59
C PHE A 153 2.56 9.11 7.41
N PRO A 154 2.69 8.98 8.75
CA PRO A 154 1.58 8.69 9.64
C PRO A 154 0.52 9.79 9.56
N ASN A 155 -0.76 9.45 9.62
CA ASN A 155 -1.85 10.42 9.48
C ASN A 155 -2.95 10.18 10.54
N PRO A 156 -2.61 10.27 11.84
CA PRO A 156 -3.54 9.95 12.92
C PRO A 156 -4.77 10.86 12.92
N ASP A 157 -4.58 12.14 12.60
CA ASP A 157 -5.65 13.14 12.59
C ASP A 157 -6.41 13.20 11.26
N THR A 158 -6.13 12.29 10.34
CA THR A 158 -6.75 12.22 8.99
C THR A 158 -6.71 13.55 8.21
N LEU A 159 -5.70 14.39 8.50
CA LEU A 159 -5.50 15.69 7.87
C LEU A 159 -5.10 15.57 6.40
N LEU A 160 -4.25 14.58 6.11
CA LEU A 160 -3.83 14.28 4.74
C LEU A 160 -4.90 13.45 4.02
N ARG A 161 -5.15 13.78 2.76
CA ARG A 161 -6.10 13.07 1.90
C ARG A 161 -5.40 12.58 0.64
N PRO A 162 -5.78 11.41 0.11
CA PRO A 162 -5.30 10.97 -1.20
C PRO A 162 -5.62 12.01 -2.28
N GLY A 163 -4.67 12.22 -3.20
CA GLY A 163 -4.82 13.17 -4.30
C GLY A 163 -4.43 14.62 -3.99
N GLN A 164 -3.98 14.91 -2.76
CA GLN A 164 -3.44 16.23 -2.42
C GLN A 164 -2.02 16.41 -2.98
N PHE A 165 -1.70 17.64 -3.38
CA PHE A 165 -0.34 18.05 -3.67
C PHE A 165 0.38 18.43 -2.39
N ALA A 166 1.63 17.98 -2.27
CA ALA A 166 2.49 18.31 -1.16
C ALA A 166 3.93 18.49 -1.64
N ARG A 167 4.74 19.20 -0.87
CA ARG A 167 6.17 19.38 -1.12
C ARG A 167 6.94 18.61 -0.07
N ILE A 168 7.86 17.76 -0.50
CA ILE A 168 8.80 17.07 0.38
C ILE A 168 10.04 17.94 0.53
N GLU A 169 10.48 18.13 1.76
CA GLU A 169 11.74 18.74 2.12
C GLU A 169 12.61 17.70 2.81
N VAL A 170 13.81 17.52 2.28
CA VAL A 170 14.80 16.59 2.79
C VAL A 170 16.03 17.39 3.22
N VAL A 171 16.40 17.28 4.50
CA VAL A 171 17.65 17.87 4.98
C VAL A 171 18.78 16.94 4.56
N ALA A 172 19.47 17.31 3.47
CA ALA A 172 20.56 16.51 2.92
C ALA A 172 21.86 16.67 3.72
N ASP A 173 22.12 17.86 4.24
CA ASP A 173 23.33 18.15 5.01
C ASP A 173 23.17 19.35 5.94
N THR A 174 24.01 19.44 6.97
CA THR A 174 24.06 20.55 7.90
C THR A 174 25.52 20.94 8.10
N VAL A 175 25.87 22.16 7.70
CA VAL A 175 27.21 22.69 7.88
C VAL A 175 27.25 23.49 9.19
N TYR A 176 27.98 22.98 10.17
CA TYR A 176 28.14 23.65 11.46
C TYR A 176 29.22 24.75 11.36
N GLY A 177 28.97 25.90 12.00
CA GLY A 177 29.93 26.97 12.05
C GLY A 177 30.10 27.76 10.74
N ALA A 178 29.17 27.61 9.79
CA ALA A 178 29.20 28.35 8.54
C ALA A 178 28.98 29.85 8.75
N LEU A 179 29.81 30.65 8.11
CA LEU A 179 29.61 32.11 8.03
C LEU A 179 28.48 32.38 7.02
N LEU A 180 27.36 32.89 7.52
CA LEU A 180 26.23 33.26 6.68
C LEU A 180 26.24 34.72 6.36
N ILE A 181 26.06 35.04 5.07
CA ILE A 181 25.89 36.41 4.59
C ILE A 181 24.55 36.53 3.86
N PRO A 182 23.84 37.65 3.93
CA PRO A 182 22.63 37.85 3.15
C PRO A 182 22.94 37.74 1.66
N GLN A 183 22.10 37.05 0.91
CA GLN A 183 22.27 36.87 -0.54
C GLN A 183 22.33 38.21 -1.29
N THR A 184 21.64 39.23 -0.78
CA THR A 184 21.67 40.62 -1.30
C THR A 184 23.01 41.30 -1.15
N ALA A 185 23.91 40.83 -0.29
CA ALA A 185 25.26 41.37 -0.11
C ALA A 185 26.29 40.78 -1.09
N VAL A 186 25.89 39.76 -1.85
CA VAL A 186 26.77 39.10 -2.82
C VAL A 186 26.63 39.77 -4.18
N VAL A 187 27.72 40.31 -4.68
CA VAL A 187 27.82 40.92 -6.02
C VAL A 187 28.45 39.89 -6.96
N GLN A 188 27.77 39.57 -8.04
CA GLN A 188 28.28 38.69 -9.08
C GLN A 188 28.72 39.51 -10.29
N THR A 189 30.00 39.43 -10.61
CA THR A 189 30.56 40.07 -11.80
C THR A 189 31.35 39.02 -12.60
N GLN A 190 30.93 38.76 -13.83
CA GLN A 190 31.60 37.81 -14.75
C GLN A 190 32.00 36.45 -14.11
N ASN A 191 31.05 35.76 -13.48
CA ASN A 191 31.26 34.48 -12.77
C ASN A 191 32.12 34.53 -11.48
N VAL A 192 32.48 35.70 -10.99
CA VAL A 192 33.15 35.88 -9.71
C VAL A 192 32.15 36.43 -8.70
N TYR A 193 32.05 35.77 -7.56
CA TYR A 193 31.23 36.22 -6.44
C TYR A 193 32.12 36.99 -5.46
N SER A 194 31.75 38.25 -5.16
CA SER A 194 32.44 39.09 -4.21
C SER A 194 31.49 39.69 -3.18
N VAL A 195 32.04 39.96 -2.00
CA VAL A 195 31.32 40.59 -0.89
C VAL A 195 32.16 41.74 -0.41
N TYR A 196 31.54 42.90 -0.24
CA TYR A 196 32.21 44.08 0.31
C TYR A 196 32.01 44.11 1.82
N VAL A 197 33.11 44.20 2.56
CA VAL A 197 33.10 44.35 4.01
C VAL A 197 33.49 45.78 4.34
N LEU A 198 32.73 46.43 5.23
CA LEU A 198 33.07 47.75 5.75
C LEU A 198 34.11 47.62 6.86
N ASP A 199 35.22 48.29 6.70
CA ASP A 199 36.24 48.44 7.73
C ASP A 199 35.82 49.49 8.79
N LYS A 200 36.54 49.56 9.89
CA LYS A 200 36.28 50.51 11.00
C LYS A 200 36.23 51.97 10.54
N ASP A 201 36.88 52.31 9.44
CA ASP A 201 36.94 53.62 8.82
C ASP A 201 35.85 53.83 7.77
N ASN A 202 34.81 53.03 7.72
CA ASN A 202 33.71 53.08 6.76
C ASN A 202 34.16 52.96 5.27
N ARG A 203 35.29 52.30 5.02
CA ARG A 203 35.78 52.00 3.68
C ARG A 203 35.39 50.60 3.27
N ALA A 204 34.85 50.46 2.07
CA ALA A 204 34.55 49.15 1.49
C ALA A 204 35.85 48.47 1.01
N ARG A 205 36.05 47.25 1.40
CA ARG A 205 37.11 46.36 0.92
C ARG A 205 36.52 45.18 0.22
#